data_7487e593f3be1a6b57f688061f5e40b7
#
_entry.id   7487e593f3be1a6b57f688061f5e40b7
#
_cell.length_a   1.000
_cell.length_b   1.000
_cell.length_c   1.000
_cell.angle_alpha   90.00
_cell.angle_beta   90.00
_cell.angle_gamma   90.00
#
_symmetry.space_group_name_H-M   'P 1'
#
loop_
_entity.id
_entity.type
_entity.pdbx_description
1 polymer ?
#
loop_
_entity_poly.entity_id
_entity_poly.type
_entity_poly.pdbx_seq_one_letter_code
_entity_poly.pdbx_strand_id
1 'polypeptide(L)'
;ISKILRDNINIISAGRTDAGVHALNMFAHFDYDIKSKIEESNFCYLINRLLPADIVVEAIHLVKPDSHSRFDAISRTYNYYITDSKNPFNHRYRYYLSDQLDFSKMDKASKKLYDYEDFKCFSRSNTDVKTYNCNIINASWVKSDDGFKFVIKSNRFLRNMVRAIVGTLLEIGKGRIKISDLDRIIQSRDRRNAGYSVPAEGLFLVEIVYDKEIFLESWKK
;
A
#
# COMPACT_ATOMS: atom_id res chain seq x y z
N ILE A 1 -8.63 -1.55 21.71
CA ILE A 1 -8.71 -0.21 22.34
C ILE A 1 -9.96 -0.14 23.21
N SER A 2 -11.16 -0.40 22.70
CA SER A 2 -12.42 -0.31 23.46
C SER A 2 -12.42 -1.10 24.77
N LYS A 3 -11.78 -2.29 24.83
CA LYS A 3 -11.64 -3.09 26.06
C LYS A 3 -10.76 -2.41 27.12
N ILE A 4 -9.71 -1.70 26.69
CA ILE A 4 -8.77 -1.04 27.59
C ILE A 4 -9.39 0.24 28.13
N LEU A 5 -9.99 1.04 27.24
CA LEU A 5 -10.59 2.33 27.59
C LEU A 5 -11.99 2.20 28.20
N ARG A 6 -12.58 0.99 28.20
CA ARG A 6 -13.94 0.70 28.65
C ARG A 6 -14.99 1.62 28.00
N ASP A 7 -14.78 1.93 26.71
CA ASP A 7 -15.62 2.82 25.92
C ASP A 7 -15.75 2.28 24.51
N ASN A 8 -16.77 2.72 23.78
CA ASN A 8 -16.98 2.33 22.39
C ASN A 8 -16.14 3.20 21.46
N ILE A 9 -14.94 2.74 21.13
CA ILE A 9 -13.97 3.47 20.32
C ILE A 9 -14.06 3.02 18.86
N ASN A 10 -14.36 3.97 17.97
CA ASN A 10 -14.30 3.77 16.53
C ASN A 10 -12.88 4.04 16.01
N ILE A 11 -12.31 3.10 15.24
CA ILE A 11 -10.97 3.22 14.68
C ILE A 11 -11.09 3.40 13.17
N ILE A 12 -10.43 4.43 12.65
CA ILE A 12 -10.38 4.74 11.22
C ILE A 12 -8.95 4.58 10.72
N SER A 13 -8.72 3.65 9.80
CA SER A 13 -7.40 3.42 9.22
C SER A 13 -7.09 4.34 8.03
N ALA A 14 -5.81 4.56 7.77
CA ALA A 14 -5.29 5.34 6.64
C ALA A 14 -5.68 4.78 5.27
N GLY A 15 -6.05 3.50 5.21
CA GLY A 15 -6.51 2.84 4.01
C GLY A 15 -6.96 1.41 4.30
N ARG A 16 -7.70 0.84 3.34
CA ARG A 16 -8.04 -0.58 3.34
C ARG A 16 -7.01 -1.34 2.54
N THR A 17 -6.54 -2.46 3.06
CA THR A 17 -5.74 -3.44 2.33
C THR A 17 -6.63 -4.63 1.96
N ASP A 18 -6.37 -5.25 0.80
CA ASP A 18 -7.02 -6.52 0.46
C ASP A 18 -6.51 -7.63 1.40
N ALA A 19 -7.28 -8.69 1.59
CA ALA A 19 -6.83 -9.86 2.35
C ALA A 19 -5.54 -10.43 1.76
N GLY A 20 -4.56 -10.72 2.61
CA GLY A 20 -3.23 -11.21 2.23
C GLY A 20 -2.22 -10.11 1.86
N VAL A 21 -2.61 -8.84 1.83
CA VAL A 21 -1.69 -7.71 1.68
C VAL A 21 -1.07 -7.37 3.03
N HIS A 22 0.22 -7.13 3.05
CA HIS A 22 0.98 -6.77 4.25
C HIS A 22 1.09 -5.25 4.42
N ALA A 23 1.29 -4.81 5.66
CA ALA A 23 1.63 -3.42 5.96
C ALA A 23 2.78 -3.39 6.98
N LEU A 24 3.90 -2.80 6.59
CA LEU A 24 5.02 -2.52 7.49
C LEU A 24 4.80 -1.21 8.26
N ASN A 25 3.97 -0.33 7.68
CA ASN A 25 3.64 0.96 8.28
C ASN A 25 2.17 1.28 7.97
N MET A 26 1.30 1.16 8.98
CA MET A 26 -0.12 1.48 8.89
C MET A 26 -0.49 2.45 9.99
N PHE A 27 -1.18 3.53 9.62
CA PHE A 27 -1.75 4.47 10.59
C PHE A 27 -3.25 4.27 10.73
N ALA A 28 -3.71 4.47 11.95
CA ALA A 28 -5.12 4.58 12.27
C ALA A 28 -5.31 5.68 13.31
N HIS A 29 -6.45 6.34 13.32
CA HIS A 29 -6.79 7.29 14.36
C HIS A 29 -8.09 6.90 15.05
N PHE A 30 -8.26 7.42 16.23
CA PHE A 30 -9.50 7.37 17.01
C PHE A 30 -9.60 8.63 17.88
N ASP A 31 -10.81 9.04 18.16
CA ASP A 31 -11.09 10.13 19.09
C ASP A 31 -11.39 9.56 20.47
N TYR A 32 -10.82 10.18 21.49
CA TYR A 32 -11.04 9.81 22.87
C TYR A 32 -10.93 11.02 23.79
N ASP A 33 -11.92 11.21 24.66
CA ASP A 33 -11.88 12.24 25.70
C ASP A 33 -11.00 11.77 26.86
N ILE A 34 -9.79 12.34 26.95
CA ILE A 34 -8.79 11.96 27.94
C ILE A 34 -9.25 12.43 29.33
N LYS A 35 -10.04 11.58 30.00
CA LYS A 35 -10.44 11.80 31.42
C LYS A 35 -9.37 11.39 32.44
N SER A 36 -8.39 10.59 32.00
CA SER A 36 -7.26 10.15 32.83
C SER A 36 -5.99 10.07 31.97
N LYS A 37 -4.86 10.50 32.51
CA LYS A 37 -3.55 10.33 31.87
C LYS A 37 -3.19 8.84 31.89
N ILE A 38 -3.43 8.17 30.76
CA ILE A 38 -2.80 6.86 30.52
C ILE A 38 -1.44 7.18 29.92
N GLU A 39 -0.37 6.73 30.58
CA GLU A 39 0.96 6.80 29.98
C GLU A 39 0.98 5.99 28.69
N GLU A 40 1.48 6.57 27.64
CA GLU A 40 1.42 6.01 26.28
C GLU A 40 2.17 4.71 26.12
N SER A 41 3.35 4.63 26.74
CA SER A 41 4.15 3.40 26.79
C SER A 41 3.34 2.24 27.36
N ASN A 42 2.61 2.50 28.46
CA ASN A 42 1.72 1.52 29.07
C ASN A 42 0.54 1.19 28.15
N PHE A 43 0.01 2.18 27.42
CA PHE A 43 -1.11 1.96 26.51
C PHE A 43 -0.71 1.11 25.30
N CYS A 44 0.43 1.38 24.67
CA CYS A 44 1.00 0.54 23.60
C CYS A 44 1.21 -0.90 24.09
N TYR A 45 1.78 -1.07 25.28
CA TYR A 45 1.99 -2.38 25.88
C TYR A 45 0.68 -3.15 26.08
N LEU A 46 -0.34 -2.49 26.66
CA LEU A 46 -1.65 -3.11 26.89
C LEU A 46 -2.36 -3.50 25.59
N ILE A 47 -2.27 -2.66 24.54
CA ILE A 47 -2.84 -2.98 23.22
C ILE A 47 -2.15 -4.22 22.66
N ASN A 48 -0.81 -4.24 22.64
CA ASN A 48 -0.03 -5.33 22.05
C ASN A 48 -0.26 -6.67 22.76
N ARG A 49 -0.61 -6.66 24.04
CA ARG A 49 -1.01 -7.89 24.77
C ARG A 49 -2.36 -8.47 24.31
N LEU A 50 -3.20 -7.67 23.69
CA LEU A 50 -4.53 -8.08 23.22
C LEU A 50 -4.57 -8.36 21.71
N LEU A 51 -3.56 -7.94 20.98
CA LEU A 51 -3.47 -8.13 19.54
C LEU A 51 -2.97 -9.56 19.22
N PRO A 52 -3.37 -10.10 18.04
CA PRO A 52 -2.79 -11.34 17.53
C PRO A 52 -1.31 -11.12 17.16
N ALA A 53 -0.56 -12.22 17.01
CA ALA A 53 0.89 -12.20 16.81
C ALA A 53 1.35 -11.54 15.49
N ASP A 54 0.45 -11.35 14.53
CA ASP A 54 0.70 -10.73 13.23
C ASP A 54 0.38 -9.23 13.19
N ILE A 55 0.02 -8.63 14.34
CA ILE A 55 -0.26 -7.18 14.46
C ILE A 55 0.47 -6.62 15.66
N VAL A 56 1.23 -5.54 15.44
CA VAL A 56 1.90 -4.78 16.50
C VAL A 56 1.61 -3.29 16.37
N VAL A 57 1.37 -2.63 17.49
CA VAL A 57 1.31 -1.17 17.61
C VAL A 57 2.68 -0.69 18.06
N GLU A 58 3.38 0.08 17.23
CA GLU A 58 4.72 0.58 17.49
C GLU A 58 4.71 1.86 18.33
N ALA A 59 3.76 2.76 18.02
CA ALA A 59 3.62 4.04 18.72
C ALA A 59 2.18 4.57 18.67
N ILE A 60 1.88 5.47 19.58
CA ILE A 60 0.66 6.27 19.61
C ILE A 60 1.10 7.74 19.64
N HIS A 61 0.45 8.57 18.84
CA HIS A 61 0.77 9.98 18.74
C HIS A 61 -0.47 10.82 19.00
N LEU A 62 -0.29 11.90 19.75
CA LEU A 62 -1.32 12.92 19.85
C LEU A 62 -1.28 13.79 18.59
N VAL A 63 -2.43 14.04 18.00
CA VAL A 63 -2.55 14.79 16.75
C VAL A 63 -3.55 15.94 16.92
N LYS A 64 -3.55 16.89 15.98
CA LYS A 64 -4.54 17.97 15.93
C LYS A 64 -5.96 17.37 15.88
N PRO A 65 -6.96 18.02 16.51
CA PRO A 65 -8.32 17.48 16.61
C PRO A 65 -8.97 17.12 15.27
N ASP A 66 -8.68 17.89 14.20
CA ASP A 66 -9.26 17.68 12.88
C ASP A 66 -8.46 16.72 12.00
N SER A 67 -7.40 16.09 12.53
CA SER A 67 -6.53 15.20 11.76
C SER A 67 -7.24 13.91 11.39
N HIS A 68 -7.05 13.49 10.13
CA HIS A 68 -7.68 12.29 9.61
C HIS A 68 -6.66 11.36 8.92
N SER A 69 -6.42 10.18 9.47
CA SER A 69 -5.39 9.23 9.00
C SER A 69 -5.45 8.92 7.49
N ARG A 70 -6.62 8.95 6.88
CA ARG A 70 -6.79 8.66 5.45
C ARG A 70 -6.63 9.88 4.56
N PHE A 71 -7.20 11.03 4.97
CA PHE A 71 -7.32 12.20 4.09
C PHE A 71 -6.12 13.12 4.18
N ASP A 72 -5.43 13.19 5.32
CA ASP A 72 -4.24 14.02 5.50
C ASP A 72 -2.95 13.32 5.05
N ALA A 73 -3.03 12.07 4.66
CA ALA A 73 -1.88 11.37 4.11
C ALA A 73 -1.48 11.93 2.74
N ILE A 74 -0.28 12.51 2.67
CA ILE A 74 0.30 13.16 1.48
C ILE A 74 0.64 12.13 0.41
N SER A 75 1.24 11.00 0.82
CA SER A 75 1.62 9.94 -0.09
C SER A 75 1.66 8.57 0.60
N ARG A 76 1.61 7.53 -0.22
CA ARG A 76 1.76 6.13 0.19
C ARG A 76 2.76 5.46 -0.72
N THR A 77 3.59 4.59 -0.15
CA THR A 77 4.56 3.77 -0.91
C THR A 77 4.21 2.31 -0.72
N TYR A 78 4.14 1.58 -1.83
CA TYR A 78 3.99 0.14 -1.84
C TYR A 78 5.20 -0.52 -2.49
N ASN A 79 5.60 -1.66 -1.94
CA ASN A 79 6.53 -2.58 -2.57
C ASN A 79 5.78 -3.85 -2.98
N TYR A 80 6.06 -4.36 -4.18
CA TYR A 80 5.61 -5.67 -4.59
C TYR A 80 6.80 -6.58 -4.86
N TYR A 81 6.92 -7.67 -4.10
CA TYR A 81 8.06 -8.57 -4.17
C TYR A 81 7.77 -9.79 -5.04
N ILE A 82 8.70 -10.10 -5.97
CA ILE A 82 8.69 -11.30 -6.79
C ILE A 82 10.00 -12.07 -6.63
N THR A 83 9.94 -13.38 -6.82
CA THR A 83 11.10 -14.26 -6.79
C THR A 83 10.98 -15.33 -7.88
N ASP A 84 12.09 -15.75 -8.44
CA ASP A 84 12.20 -16.86 -9.40
C ASP A 84 12.59 -18.19 -8.73
N SER A 85 12.89 -18.16 -7.44
CA SER A 85 13.25 -19.33 -6.66
C SER A 85 12.24 -19.63 -5.56
N LYS A 86 11.89 -20.90 -5.40
CA LYS A 86 10.99 -21.36 -4.32
C LYS A 86 11.72 -21.32 -2.99
N ASN A 87 11.12 -20.65 -2.01
CA ASN A 87 11.60 -20.66 -0.64
C ASN A 87 10.42 -20.86 0.34
N PRO A 88 10.39 -21.99 1.08
CA PRO A 88 9.28 -22.30 1.99
C PRO A 88 9.14 -21.31 3.16
N PHE A 89 10.20 -20.56 3.51
CA PHE A 89 10.18 -19.62 4.62
C PHE A 89 9.61 -18.24 4.24
N ASN A 90 9.62 -17.87 2.94
CA ASN A 90 9.13 -16.56 2.50
C ASN A 90 7.98 -16.63 1.50
N HIS A 91 7.39 -17.80 1.24
CA HIS A 91 6.33 -18.01 0.26
C HIS A 91 5.07 -17.15 0.52
N ARG A 92 4.85 -16.69 1.76
CA ARG A 92 3.74 -15.79 2.14
C ARG A 92 4.05 -14.31 1.96
N TYR A 93 5.28 -13.98 1.52
CA TYR A 93 5.79 -12.61 1.45
C TYR A 93 6.31 -12.24 0.07
N ARG A 94 6.27 -13.16 -0.88
CA ARG A 94 6.76 -12.96 -2.24
C ARG A 94 5.91 -13.75 -3.23
N TYR A 95 5.69 -13.18 -4.39
CA TYR A 95 5.09 -13.90 -5.49
C TYR A 95 6.16 -14.71 -6.23
N TYR A 96 6.07 -16.03 -6.17
CA TYR A 96 6.92 -16.93 -6.95
C TYR A 96 6.48 -16.94 -8.41
N LEU A 97 7.40 -16.66 -9.32
CA LEU A 97 7.16 -16.64 -10.76
C LEU A 97 8.37 -17.19 -11.48
N SER A 98 8.22 -18.36 -12.13
CA SER A 98 9.30 -19.06 -12.86
C SER A 98 9.53 -18.55 -14.29
N ASP A 99 8.68 -17.62 -14.77
CA ASP A 99 8.83 -17.02 -16.09
C ASP A 99 10.09 -16.18 -16.19
N GLN A 100 10.76 -16.21 -17.35
CA GLN A 100 11.81 -15.24 -17.63
C GLN A 100 11.19 -13.86 -17.88
N LEU A 101 11.70 -12.87 -17.17
CA LEU A 101 11.21 -11.49 -17.23
C LEU A 101 12.28 -10.54 -17.76
N ASP A 102 11.89 -9.70 -18.70
CA ASP A 102 12.71 -8.58 -19.15
C ASP A 102 12.48 -7.36 -18.25
N PHE A 103 13.27 -7.26 -17.18
CA PHE A 103 13.18 -6.17 -16.21
C PHE A 103 13.46 -4.81 -16.82
N SER A 104 14.30 -4.71 -17.86
CA SER A 104 14.56 -3.45 -18.57
C SER A 104 13.28 -2.94 -19.25
N LYS A 105 12.53 -3.83 -19.91
CA LYS A 105 11.24 -3.47 -20.50
C LYS A 105 10.21 -3.09 -19.44
N MET A 106 10.15 -3.83 -18.34
CA MET A 106 9.23 -3.56 -17.23
C MET A 106 9.52 -2.19 -16.59
N ASP A 107 10.78 -1.85 -16.35
CA ASP A 107 11.15 -0.55 -15.77
C ASP A 107 10.87 0.59 -16.75
N LYS A 108 11.19 0.44 -18.04
CA LYS A 108 10.81 1.41 -19.08
C LYS A 108 9.30 1.63 -19.16
N ALA A 109 8.52 0.55 -19.07
CA ALA A 109 7.06 0.65 -19.05
C ALA A 109 6.55 1.35 -17.79
N SER A 110 7.16 1.08 -16.62
CA SER A 110 6.74 1.71 -15.38
C SER A 110 6.94 3.24 -15.38
N LYS A 111 7.94 3.75 -16.11
CA LYS A 111 8.16 5.20 -16.26
C LYS A 111 7.02 5.89 -17.02
N LYS A 112 6.33 5.21 -17.92
CA LYS A 112 5.17 5.78 -18.60
C LYS A 112 3.99 6.09 -17.68
N LEU A 113 3.94 5.49 -16.49
CA LEU A 113 2.89 5.79 -15.51
C LEU A 113 2.94 7.25 -15.02
N TYR A 114 4.07 7.94 -15.13
CA TYR A 114 4.18 9.36 -14.77
C TYR A 114 3.40 10.30 -15.71
N ASP A 115 3.12 9.84 -16.93
CA ASP A 115 2.47 10.65 -17.98
C ASP A 115 0.94 10.66 -17.84
N TYR A 116 0.40 9.96 -16.84
CA TYR A 116 -1.04 9.76 -16.65
C TYR A 116 -1.50 10.12 -15.24
N GLU A 117 -2.76 10.56 -15.16
CA GLU A 117 -3.46 10.80 -13.90
C GLU A 117 -4.65 9.86 -13.71
N ASP A 118 -5.38 9.52 -14.78
CA ASP A 118 -6.54 8.63 -14.69
C ASP A 118 -6.13 7.15 -14.77
N PHE A 119 -6.29 6.45 -13.66
CA PHE A 119 -5.94 5.04 -13.53
C PHE A 119 -7.15 4.12 -13.42
N LYS A 120 -8.30 4.49 -14.00
CA LYS A 120 -9.53 3.70 -13.96
C LYS A 120 -9.33 2.27 -14.45
N CYS A 121 -8.53 2.06 -15.50
CA CYS A 121 -8.22 0.74 -16.04
C CYS A 121 -7.55 -0.21 -15.03
N PHE A 122 -6.91 0.30 -13.98
CA PHE A 122 -6.30 -0.49 -12.92
C PHE A 122 -7.16 -0.58 -11.66
N SER A 123 -8.29 0.12 -11.61
CA SER A 123 -9.22 0.06 -10.49
C SER A 123 -10.09 -1.19 -10.53
N ARG A 124 -10.37 -1.76 -9.36
CA ARG A 124 -11.41 -2.78 -9.27
C ARG A 124 -12.74 -2.20 -9.77
N SER A 125 -13.47 -2.98 -10.56
CA SER A 125 -14.81 -2.61 -11.03
C SER A 125 -15.79 -2.47 -9.85
N ASN A 126 -16.85 -1.68 -10.03
CA ASN A 126 -17.92 -1.48 -9.05
C ASN A 126 -17.41 -0.94 -7.70
N THR A 127 -16.52 0.05 -7.76
CA THR A 127 -16.07 0.81 -6.58
C THR A 127 -16.72 2.18 -6.58
N ASP A 128 -17.24 2.57 -5.41
CA ASP A 128 -17.76 3.92 -5.18
C ASP A 128 -16.59 4.88 -4.96
N VAL A 129 -16.08 5.47 -6.04
CA VAL A 129 -15.00 6.48 -6.01
C VAL A 129 -15.42 7.73 -6.77
N LYS A 130 -15.16 8.90 -6.19
CA LYS A 130 -15.47 10.20 -6.81
C LYS A 130 -14.56 10.50 -8.01
N THR A 131 -13.32 10.01 -8.01
CA THR A 131 -12.34 10.22 -9.07
C THR A 131 -11.37 9.05 -9.18
N TYR A 132 -10.88 8.79 -10.38
CA TYR A 132 -9.85 7.79 -10.66
C TYR A 132 -8.45 8.40 -10.76
N ASN A 133 -8.31 9.70 -10.49
CA ASN A 133 -7.04 10.39 -10.58
C ASN A 133 -6.12 10.04 -9.41
N CYS A 134 -4.88 9.71 -9.76
CA CYS A 134 -3.77 9.46 -8.85
C CYS A 134 -2.52 10.12 -9.44
N ASN A 135 -1.69 10.71 -8.60
CA ASN A 135 -0.41 11.27 -9.03
C ASN A 135 0.73 10.30 -8.65
N ILE A 136 1.32 9.65 -9.64
CA ILE A 136 2.44 8.72 -9.43
C ILE A 136 3.72 9.55 -9.21
N ILE A 137 4.32 9.37 -8.04
CA ILE A 137 5.54 10.07 -7.62
C ILE A 137 6.78 9.22 -7.91
N ASN A 138 6.67 7.90 -7.75
CA ASN A 138 7.72 6.95 -8.10
C ASN A 138 7.11 5.65 -8.64
N ALA A 139 7.73 5.06 -9.66
CA ALA A 139 7.41 3.74 -10.17
C ALA A 139 8.68 3.12 -10.76
N SER A 140 9.28 2.14 -10.08
CA SER A 140 10.56 1.56 -10.49
C SER A 140 10.72 0.11 -10.04
N TRP A 141 11.46 -0.65 -10.84
CA TRP A 141 11.90 -2.00 -10.50
C TRP A 141 13.32 -1.96 -9.94
N VAL A 142 13.53 -2.62 -8.81
CA VAL A 142 14.83 -2.74 -8.15
C VAL A 142 15.13 -4.20 -7.80
N LYS A 143 16.40 -4.57 -7.91
CA LYS A 143 16.86 -5.87 -7.43
C LYS A 143 16.73 -5.92 -5.90
N SER A 144 16.31 -7.06 -5.37
CA SER A 144 16.28 -7.36 -3.94
C SER A 144 17.05 -8.65 -3.67
N ASP A 145 17.34 -8.95 -2.41
CA ASP A 145 18.19 -10.10 -2.03
C ASP A 145 17.76 -11.44 -2.64
N ASP A 146 16.42 -11.67 -2.71
CA ASP A 146 15.83 -12.91 -3.23
C ASP A 146 14.96 -12.67 -4.47
N GLY A 147 15.38 -11.81 -5.41
CA GLY A 147 14.63 -11.53 -6.64
C GLY A 147 14.50 -10.06 -6.93
N PHE A 148 13.30 -9.58 -7.18
CA PHE A 148 13.03 -8.19 -7.55
C PHE A 148 11.85 -7.62 -6.78
N LYS A 149 11.84 -6.31 -6.61
CA LYS A 149 10.69 -5.58 -6.09
C LYS A 149 10.31 -4.43 -6.99
N PHE A 150 9.02 -4.23 -7.16
CA PHE A 150 8.45 -3.03 -7.74
C PHE A 150 8.15 -2.04 -6.62
N VAL A 151 8.68 -0.84 -6.71
CA VAL A 151 8.43 0.26 -5.77
C VAL A 151 7.53 1.27 -6.44
N ILE A 152 6.38 1.56 -5.83
CA ILE A 152 5.46 2.57 -6.36
C ILE A 152 5.00 3.51 -5.24
N LYS A 153 5.13 4.82 -5.50
CA LYS A 153 4.68 5.90 -4.61
C LYS A 153 3.68 6.79 -5.32
N SER A 154 2.59 7.12 -4.64
CA SER A 154 1.55 8.00 -5.16
C SER A 154 0.88 8.78 -4.02
N ASN A 155 0.23 9.89 -4.35
CA ASN A 155 -0.63 10.63 -3.40
C ASN A 155 -1.78 9.74 -2.88
N ARG A 156 -2.31 8.86 -3.74
CA ARG A 156 -3.34 7.87 -3.39
C ARG A 156 -3.31 6.69 -4.34
N PHE A 157 -3.98 5.61 -3.93
CA PHE A 157 -4.20 4.45 -4.79
C PHE A 157 -5.68 4.08 -4.82
N LEU A 158 -6.12 3.57 -5.98
CA LEU A 158 -7.42 2.95 -6.15
C LEU A 158 -7.38 1.50 -5.64
N ARG A 159 -8.55 0.96 -5.34
CA ARG A 159 -8.64 -0.44 -4.91
C ARG A 159 -8.06 -1.37 -5.96
N ASN A 160 -7.17 -2.27 -5.56
CA ASN A 160 -6.47 -3.25 -6.40
C ASN A 160 -5.50 -2.65 -7.44
N MET A 161 -5.30 -1.33 -7.47
CA MET A 161 -4.54 -0.62 -8.50
C MET A 161 -3.11 -1.15 -8.63
N VAL A 162 -2.36 -1.23 -7.55
CA VAL A 162 -0.95 -1.67 -7.59
C VAL A 162 -0.83 -3.09 -8.13
N ARG A 163 -1.69 -4.00 -7.71
CA ARG A 163 -1.69 -5.40 -8.17
C ARG A 163 -2.01 -5.53 -9.66
N ALA A 164 -2.90 -4.68 -10.19
CA ALA A 164 -3.23 -4.65 -11.61
C ALA A 164 -2.09 -4.03 -12.45
N ILE A 165 -1.44 -2.97 -11.95
CA ILE A 165 -0.24 -2.38 -12.57
C ILE A 165 0.86 -3.43 -12.67
N VAL A 166 1.22 -4.07 -11.56
CA VAL A 166 2.27 -5.10 -11.54
C VAL A 166 1.95 -6.24 -12.51
N GLY A 167 0.71 -6.75 -12.53
CA GLY A 167 0.32 -7.80 -13.47
C GLY A 167 0.47 -7.38 -14.93
N THR A 168 0.15 -6.13 -15.26
CA THR A 168 0.35 -5.59 -16.61
C THR A 168 1.84 -5.47 -16.96
N LEU A 169 2.66 -4.99 -16.02
CA LEU A 169 4.11 -4.91 -16.20
C LEU A 169 4.75 -6.29 -16.37
N LEU A 170 4.26 -7.31 -15.65
CA LEU A 170 4.71 -8.69 -15.81
C LEU A 170 4.39 -9.24 -17.20
N GLU A 171 3.21 -8.95 -17.75
CA GLU A 171 2.87 -9.36 -19.13
C GLU A 171 3.75 -8.65 -20.17
N ILE A 172 4.19 -7.41 -19.90
CA ILE A 172 5.20 -6.72 -20.71
C ILE A 172 6.56 -7.40 -20.57
N GLY A 173 6.96 -7.75 -19.35
CA GLY A 173 8.22 -8.46 -19.10
C GLY A 173 8.32 -9.83 -19.75
N LYS A 174 7.18 -10.54 -19.86
CA LYS A 174 7.03 -11.82 -20.61
C LYS A 174 6.97 -11.63 -22.12
N GLY A 175 6.94 -10.39 -22.61
CA GLY A 175 6.81 -10.09 -24.06
C GLY A 175 5.42 -10.33 -24.64
N ARG A 176 4.39 -10.55 -23.82
CA ARG A 176 3.00 -10.76 -24.27
C ARG A 176 2.28 -9.46 -24.61
N ILE A 177 2.69 -8.36 -23.98
CA ILE A 177 2.20 -6.99 -24.22
C ILE A 177 3.41 -6.13 -24.61
N LYS A 178 3.28 -5.28 -25.62
CA LYS A 178 4.32 -4.34 -26.01
C LYS A 178 4.27 -3.11 -25.09
N ILE A 179 5.40 -2.45 -24.86
CA ILE A 179 5.46 -1.20 -24.08
C ILE A 179 4.53 -0.12 -24.69
N SER A 180 4.43 -0.07 -26.02
CA SER A 180 3.53 0.84 -26.74
C SER A 180 2.04 0.58 -26.48
N ASP A 181 1.66 -0.64 -26.09
CA ASP A 181 0.26 -0.97 -25.82
C ASP A 181 -0.20 -0.46 -24.45
N LEU A 182 0.74 -0.13 -23.55
CA LEU A 182 0.41 0.38 -22.22
C LEU A 182 -0.40 1.68 -22.29
N ASP A 183 -0.07 2.56 -23.24
CA ASP A 183 -0.79 3.82 -23.45
C ASP A 183 -2.26 3.55 -23.81
N ARG A 184 -2.48 2.60 -24.74
CA ARG A 184 -3.84 2.17 -25.15
C ARG A 184 -4.61 1.54 -23.97
N ILE A 185 -3.92 0.73 -23.14
CA ILE A 185 -4.53 0.11 -21.97
C ILE A 185 -5.01 1.19 -20.99
N ILE A 186 -4.16 2.18 -20.68
CA ILE A 186 -4.51 3.25 -19.73
C ILE A 186 -5.64 4.10 -20.28
N GLN A 187 -5.55 4.53 -21.55
CA GLN A 187 -6.55 5.37 -22.20
C GLN A 187 -7.90 4.68 -22.40
N SER A 188 -7.93 3.34 -22.46
CA SER A 188 -9.17 2.58 -22.57
C SER A 188 -10.09 2.75 -21.35
N ARG A 189 -9.55 3.09 -20.18
CA ARG A 189 -10.28 3.20 -18.90
C ARG A 189 -11.07 1.94 -18.55
N ASP A 190 -10.70 0.80 -19.12
CA ASP A 190 -11.39 -0.48 -18.94
C ASP A 190 -10.46 -1.49 -18.25
N ARG A 191 -10.90 -2.02 -17.09
CA ARG A 191 -10.15 -3.01 -16.29
C ARG A 191 -9.84 -4.29 -17.05
N ARG A 192 -10.66 -4.66 -18.02
CA ARG A 192 -10.51 -5.87 -18.84
C ARG A 192 -9.30 -5.82 -19.78
N ASN A 193 -8.84 -4.62 -20.12
CA ASN A 193 -7.67 -4.43 -21.00
C ASN A 193 -6.36 -4.46 -20.21
N ALA A 194 -6.39 -4.26 -18.90
CA ALA A 194 -5.20 -4.37 -18.05
C ALA A 194 -4.89 -5.84 -17.71
N GLY A 195 -3.65 -6.11 -17.35
CA GLY A 195 -3.21 -7.41 -16.90
C GLY A 195 -3.95 -7.91 -15.64
N TYR A 196 -3.76 -9.17 -15.30
CA TYR A 196 -4.37 -9.77 -14.11
C TYR A 196 -3.91 -9.08 -12.82
N SER A 197 -4.69 -9.24 -11.75
CA SER A 197 -4.26 -8.79 -10.44
C SER A 197 -3.33 -9.84 -9.84
N VAL A 198 -2.06 -9.48 -9.66
CA VAL A 198 -1.08 -10.39 -9.04
C VAL A 198 -1.49 -10.77 -7.60
N PRO A 199 -1.01 -11.91 -7.07
CA PRO A 199 -1.31 -12.36 -5.71
C PRO A 199 -1.06 -11.30 -4.65
N ALA A 200 -1.82 -11.33 -3.56
CA ALA A 200 -1.78 -10.30 -2.53
C ALA A 200 -0.53 -10.38 -1.65
N GLU A 201 -0.02 -11.59 -1.44
CA GLU A 201 1.09 -11.89 -0.53
C GLU A 201 2.43 -11.21 -0.88
N GLY A 202 2.59 -10.82 -2.14
CA GLY A 202 3.77 -10.05 -2.56
C GLY A 202 3.67 -8.54 -2.28
N LEU A 203 2.49 -8.03 -1.90
CA LEU A 203 2.23 -6.59 -1.77
C LEU A 203 2.37 -6.11 -0.32
N PHE A 204 3.17 -5.06 -0.14
CA PHE A 204 3.44 -4.42 1.15
C PHE A 204 3.18 -2.92 1.08
N LEU A 205 2.37 -2.40 1.97
CA LEU A 205 2.33 -0.98 2.29
C LEU A 205 3.54 -0.68 3.19
N VAL A 206 4.51 0.09 2.69
CA VAL A 206 5.78 0.29 3.40
C VAL A 206 5.91 1.67 4.02
N GLU A 207 5.19 2.65 3.50
CA GLU A 207 5.27 4.02 4.00
C GLU A 207 3.95 4.76 3.77
N ILE A 208 3.55 5.56 4.76
CA ILE A 208 2.54 6.61 4.62
C ILE A 208 3.17 7.91 5.14
N VAL A 209 3.13 8.96 4.33
CA VAL A 209 3.72 10.26 4.67
C VAL A 209 2.60 11.22 5.07
N TYR A 210 2.79 11.87 6.20
CA TYR A 210 1.95 12.98 6.70
C TYR A 210 2.79 14.25 6.85
N ASP A 211 2.13 15.40 6.89
CA ASP A 211 2.76 16.62 7.36
C ASP A 211 3.14 16.46 8.84
N LYS A 212 4.35 16.86 9.19
CA LYS A 212 4.83 16.80 10.58
C LYS A 212 4.02 17.69 11.52
N GLU A 213 3.42 18.74 11.00
CA GLU A 213 2.62 19.70 11.77
C GLU A 213 1.31 19.12 12.32
N ILE A 214 0.84 17.95 11.83
CA ILE A 214 -0.34 17.30 12.41
C ILE A 214 -0.06 16.71 13.79
N PHE A 215 1.21 16.37 14.09
CA PHE A 215 1.61 15.80 15.36
C PHE A 215 1.84 16.91 16.39
N LEU A 216 1.10 16.87 17.50
CA LEU A 216 1.18 17.90 18.56
C LEU A 216 2.41 17.74 19.45
N GLU A 217 2.84 16.51 19.68
CA GLU A 217 4.06 16.19 20.44
C GLU A 217 4.78 15.02 19.76
N SER A 218 6.09 15.15 19.62
CA SER A 218 6.91 13.99 19.32
C SER A 218 7.10 13.22 20.63
N TRP A 219 6.49 12.05 20.73
CA TRP A 219 6.68 11.20 21.88
C TRP A 219 8.15 10.84 22.01
N LYS A 220 8.75 11.30 23.07
CA LYS A 220 10.13 10.89 23.41
C LYS A 220 10.11 9.40 23.68
N LYS A 221 10.94 8.67 22.93
CA LYS A 221 11.21 7.25 23.19
C LYS A 221 11.70 7.02 24.61
#